data_6fbc5a9a0dbac54d6f74b87c1cadb90d
#
_entry.id   6fbc5a9a0dbac54d6f74b87c1cadb90d
#
_cell.length_a   1.000
_cell.length_b   1.000
_cell.length_c   1.000
_cell.angle_alpha   90.00
_cell.angle_beta   90.00
_cell.angle_gamma   90.00
#
_symmetry.space_group_name_H-M   'P 1'
#
loop_
_entity.id
_entity.type
_entity.pdbx_description
1 polymer ?
#
loop_
_entity_poly.entity_id
_entity_poly.type
_entity_poly.pdbx_seq_one_letter_code
_entity_poly.pdbx_strand_id
1 'polypeptide(L)'
;MNITPYTNDAVALLQKLISIPRTSRDEAKAADLLEQQLHNWGIACKRDGNNIWCICSDYQPEQDTILLNAHIDTVKPVNSWTRDPFVPSIEGDTIYGLGSNDCGGGLVSLLMAFRILTDNGRKQTEIDGRKYNLIYLASAEEEVSGQNGISSVLPLLPPISVAIVGEPTSMQPAVAEKGLMVIDMKALGKSGHAARGEGINAIYQMLDDLTWIRNYRFEKVSEFLGPTQMQVTVINAGTQHNVVPDVCSAIIDVRTNELYTNEEVFELIRNHVQSEVKARSFRLHSSCIDTSHPLIRKLKEMGKKPFGSPTLSDQALMPFPSFKLGPGDSCRSHSADEFIKIKEIQDAIETYLNLLRS
;
A
#
# COMPACT_ATOMS: atom_id res chain seq x y z
N MET A 1 -25.14 -8.66 17.18
CA MET A 1 -24.77 -7.42 17.88
C MET A 1 -25.24 -6.24 17.05
N ASN A 2 -25.77 -5.17 17.67
CA ASN A 2 -26.07 -3.93 16.92
C ASN A 2 -24.77 -3.13 16.73
N ILE A 3 -24.31 -2.98 15.49
CA ILE A 3 -23.08 -2.22 15.16
C ILE A 3 -23.37 -0.77 14.71
N THR A 4 -24.65 -0.38 14.61
CA THR A 4 -25.04 0.97 14.16
C THR A 4 -24.32 2.10 14.93
N PRO A 5 -24.18 2.07 16.27
CA PRO A 5 -23.43 3.11 16.98
C PRO A 5 -21.97 3.22 16.54
N TYR A 6 -21.30 2.10 16.29
CA TYR A 6 -19.90 2.07 15.82
C TYR A 6 -19.77 2.56 14.37
N THR A 7 -20.75 2.24 13.52
CA THR A 7 -20.80 2.78 12.16
C THR A 7 -20.96 4.31 12.20
N ASN A 8 -21.81 4.84 13.07
CA ASN A 8 -21.98 6.29 13.24
C ASN A 8 -20.68 6.95 13.76
N ASP A 9 -20.01 6.32 14.71
CA ASP A 9 -18.71 6.79 15.23
C ASP A 9 -17.63 6.79 14.11
N ALA A 10 -17.61 5.72 13.28
CA ALA A 10 -16.70 5.63 12.12
C ALA A 10 -16.94 6.76 11.11
N VAL A 11 -18.20 7.00 10.75
CA VAL A 11 -18.59 8.07 9.82
C VAL A 11 -18.23 9.44 10.38
N ALA A 12 -18.53 9.69 11.66
CA ALA A 12 -18.20 10.95 12.32
C ALA A 12 -16.67 11.21 12.40
N LEU A 13 -15.90 10.16 12.68
CA LEU A 13 -14.42 10.26 12.66
C LEU A 13 -13.90 10.50 11.25
N LEU A 14 -14.41 9.78 10.25
CA LEU A 14 -14.01 9.95 8.85
C LEU A 14 -14.26 11.39 8.36
N GLN A 15 -15.44 11.96 8.66
CA GLN A 15 -15.75 13.35 8.29
C GLN A 15 -14.77 14.36 8.93
N LYS A 16 -14.40 14.15 10.20
CA LYS A 16 -13.39 14.99 10.87
C LYS A 16 -12.01 14.86 10.20
N LEU A 17 -11.61 13.64 9.82
CA LEU A 17 -10.33 13.39 9.15
C LEU A 17 -10.31 14.04 7.75
N ILE A 18 -11.39 13.95 6.97
CA ILE A 18 -11.51 14.61 5.67
C ILE A 18 -11.35 16.14 5.83
N SER A 19 -11.90 16.74 6.90
CA SER A 19 -11.82 18.18 7.14
C SER A 19 -10.41 18.70 7.47
N ILE A 20 -9.44 17.80 7.63
CA ILE A 20 -8.04 18.14 7.91
C ILE A 20 -7.20 17.79 6.69
N PRO A 21 -6.57 18.76 6.01
CA PRO A 21 -5.53 18.47 5.02
C PRO A 21 -4.44 17.58 5.67
N ARG A 22 -4.20 16.41 5.10
CA ARG A 22 -3.32 15.38 5.65
C ARG A 22 -2.49 14.69 4.57
N THR A 23 -1.96 15.49 3.65
CA THR A 23 -1.06 14.94 2.62
C THR A 23 0.19 14.36 3.26
N SER A 24 0.79 13.35 2.60
CA SER A 24 1.99 12.68 3.13
C SER A 24 3.03 13.68 3.63
N ARG A 25 3.53 13.48 4.84
CA ARG A 25 4.44 14.32 5.63
C ARG A 25 3.80 15.56 6.28
N ASP A 26 2.49 15.76 6.15
CA ASP A 26 1.73 16.84 6.79
C ASP A 26 0.50 16.30 7.55
N GLU A 27 0.64 15.10 8.14
CA GLU A 27 -0.46 14.38 8.82
C GLU A 27 -0.61 14.75 10.30
N ALA A 28 0.26 15.60 10.87
CA ALA A 28 0.33 15.84 12.31
C ALA A 28 -1.03 16.16 12.95
N LYS A 29 -1.83 17.03 12.32
CA LYS A 29 -3.17 17.39 12.84
C LYS A 29 -4.16 16.24 12.79
N ALA A 30 -4.07 15.38 11.78
CA ALA A 30 -4.90 14.18 11.68
C ALA A 30 -4.50 13.14 12.74
N ALA A 31 -3.20 12.98 12.98
CA ALA A 31 -2.69 12.16 14.07
C ALA A 31 -3.15 12.68 15.44
N ASP A 32 -3.06 14.01 15.69
CA ASP A 32 -3.56 14.63 16.94
C ASP A 32 -5.06 14.35 17.16
N LEU A 33 -5.87 14.49 16.09
CA LEU A 33 -7.30 14.20 16.14
C LEU A 33 -7.55 12.72 16.48
N LEU A 34 -6.83 11.79 15.82
CA LEU A 34 -7.01 10.37 16.03
C LEU A 34 -6.60 9.96 17.44
N GLU A 35 -5.44 10.43 17.92
CA GLU A 35 -4.96 10.21 19.29
C GLU A 35 -5.98 10.70 20.33
N GLN A 36 -6.50 11.92 20.17
CA GLN A 36 -7.52 12.46 21.06
C GLN A 36 -8.82 11.64 21.01
N GLN A 37 -9.24 11.19 19.83
CA GLN A 37 -10.45 10.37 19.69
C GLN A 37 -10.30 9.00 20.37
N LEU A 38 -9.11 8.38 20.27
CA LEU A 38 -8.79 7.13 20.97
C LEU A 38 -8.87 7.32 22.49
N HIS A 39 -8.29 8.40 23.03
CA HIS A 39 -8.38 8.73 24.45
C HIS A 39 -9.83 8.95 24.90
N ASN A 40 -10.64 9.65 24.08
CA ASN A 40 -12.07 9.86 24.39
C ASN A 40 -12.86 8.55 24.45
N TRP A 41 -12.44 7.52 23.72
CA TRP A 41 -13.02 6.18 23.79
C TRP A 41 -12.38 5.28 24.85
N GLY A 42 -11.42 5.79 25.61
CA GLY A 42 -10.71 5.03 26.65
C GLY A 42 -9.76 3.98 26.08
N ILE A 43 -9.33 4.12 24.83
CA ILE A 43 -8.39 3.23 24.16
C ILE A 43 -6.99 3.76 24.37
N ALA A 44 -6.13 2.97 25.02
CA ALA A 44 -4.72 3.30 25.17
C ALA A 44 -4.00 3.20 23.83
N CYS A 45 -3.27 4.25 23.46
CA CYS A 45 -2.48 4.27 22.23
C CYS A 45 -1.04 4.73 22.51
N LYS A 46 -0.17 4.44 21.56
CA LYS A 46 1.19 4.96 21.46
C LYS A 46 1.35 5.71 20.16
N ARG A 47 2.33 6.61 20.09
CA ARG A 47 2.60 7.43 18.93
C ARG A 47 4.10 7.52 18.66
N ASP A 48 4.50 7.45 17.39
CA ASP A 48 5.83 7.78 16.89
C ASP A 48 5.70 8.62 15.63
N GLY A 49 6.15 9.87 15.68
CA GLY A 49 5.86 10.85 14.64
C GLY A 49 4.36 11.03 14.44
N ASN A 50 3.86 10.69 13.24
CA ASN A 50 2.44 10.73 12.90
C ASN A 50 1.79 9.33 12.87
N ASN A 51 2.54 8.29 13.20
CA ASN A 51 2.01 6.93 13.33
C ASN A 51 1.40 6.72 14.71
N ILE A 52 0.23 6.10 14.77
CA ILE A 52 -0.49 5.82 16.03
C ILE A 52 -0.87 4.35 16.07
N TRP A 53 -0.61 3.67 17.20
CA TRP A 53 -1.02 2.28 17.35
C TRP A 53 -1.61 1.97 18.73
N CYS A 54 -2.47 0.97 18.74
CA CYS A 54 -3.11 0.44 19.92
C CYS A 54 -2.83 -1.06 20.01
N ILE A 55 -2.58 -1.55 21.22
CA ILE A 55 -2.39 -2.97 21.49
C ILE A 55 -3.57 -3.43 22.36
N CYS A 56 -4.14 -4.61 22.08
CA CYS A 56 -5.20 -5.16 22.90
C CYS A 56 -4.75 -5.28 24.37
N SER A 57 -5.65 -5.00 25.31
CA SER A 57 -5.34 -4.95 26.75
C SER A 57 -4.98 -6.32 27.34
N ASP A 58 -5.41 -7.38 26.71
CA ASP A 58 -5.17 -8.80 27.07
C ASP A 58 -4.01 -9.44 26.28
N TYR A 59 -3.08 -8.64 25.78
CA TYR A 59 -1.92 -9.09 25.01
C TYR A 59 -1.13 -10.18 25.75
N GLN A 60 -0.84 -11.28 25.04
CA GLN A 60 -0.06 -12.41 25.55
C GLN A 60 1.14 -12.64 24.61
N PRO A 61 2.39 -12.57 25.11
CA PRO A 61 3.60 -12.66 24.26
C PRO A 61 3.73 -13.98 23.47
N GLU A 62 3.12 -15.06 23.96
CA GLU A 62 3.17 -16.41 23.36
C GLU A 62 2.11 -16.64 22.28
N GLN A 63 1.18 -15.70 22.10
CA GLN A 63 0.13 -15.79 21.08
C GLN A 63 0.54 -15.08 19.79
N ASP A 64 0.13 -15.63 18.66
CA ASP A 64 0.24 -14.98 17.37
C ASP A 64 -0.46 -13.62 17.37
N THR A 65 0.08 -12.65 16.63
CA THR A 65 -0.43 -11.28 16.59
C THR A 65 -0.91 -10.92 15.18
N ILE A 66 -2.14 -10.43 15.09
CA ILE A 66 -2.70 -9.85 13.87
C ILE A 66 -2.54 -8.32 13.94
N LEU A 67 -1.88 -7.75 12.95
CA LEU A 67 -1.82 -6.30 12.73
C LEU A 67 -3.00 -5.86 11.84
N LEU A 68 -3.78 -4.90 12.30
CA LEU A 68 -4.81 -4.19 11.55
C LEU A 68 -4.23 -2.83 11.15
N ASN A 69 -3.79 -2.67 9.91
CA ASN A 69 -3.11 -1.46 9.44
C ASN A 69 -3.94 -0.71 8.40
N ALA A 70 -3.94 0.60 8.46
CA ALA A 70 -4.41 1.50 7.42
C ALA A 70 -3.69 2.84 7.52
N HIS A 71 -3.46 3.52 6.40
CA HIS A 71 -2.74 4.79 6.43
C HIS A 71 -3.64 5.99 6.72
N ILE A 72 -3.07 7.04 7.31
CA ILE A 72 -3.79 8.27 7.64
C ILE A 72 -3.57 9.38 6.61
N ASP A 73 -2.49 9.32 5.83
CA ASP A 73 -2.18 10.33 4.83
C ASP A 73 -3.04 10.21 3.57
N THR A 74 -2.91 11.19 2.70
CA THR A 74 -3.56 11.23 1.39
C THR A 74 -2.60 11.79 0.34
N VAL A 75 -2.88 11.53 -0.92
CA VAL A 75 -2.29 12.31 -2.03
C VAL A 75 -2.77 13.75 -2.00
N LYS A 76 -2.15 14.62 -2.82
CA LYS A 76 -2.69 15.96 -3.07
C LYS A 76 -3.93 15.86 -3.96
N PRO A 77 -4.94 16.73 -3.75
CA PRO A 77 -6.12 16.73 -4.61
C PRO A 77 -5.73 17.10 -6.05
N VAL A 78 -6.33 16.42 -7.01
CA VAL A 78 -6.17 16.73 -8.44
C VAL A 78 -7.00 17.96 -8.82
N ASN A 79 -6.62 18.68 -9.91
CA ASN A 79 -7.29 19.92 -10.30
C ASN A 79 -8.74 19.76 -10.80
N SER A 80 -9.16 18.54 -11.10
CA SER A 80 -10.49 18.25 -11.63
C SER A 80 -11.58 18.04 -10.57
N TRP A 81 -11.29 18.23 -9.28
CA TRP A 81 -12.30 18.21 -8.23
C TRP A 81 -13.40 19.23 -8.50
N THR A 82 -14.66 18.82 -8.43
CA THR A 82 -15.83 19.71 -8.56
C THR A 82 -16.36 20.14 -7.20
N ARG A 83 -15.99 19.43 -6.12
CA ARG A 83 -16.29 19.70 -4.71
C ARG A 83 -15.03 20.19 -4.00
N ASP A 84 -15.17 20.82 -2.83
CA ASP A 84 -14.01 21.07 -1.97
C ASP A 84 -13.55 19.73 -1.38
N PRO A 85 -12.30 19.27 -1.67
CA PRO A 85 -11.81 17.96 -1.22
C PRO A 85 -11.71 17.84 0.31
N PHE A 86 -11.67 18.97 1.03
CA PHE A 86 -11.55 19.02 2.50
C PHE A 86 -12.85 19.39 3.22
N VAL A 87 -13.96 19.49 2.50
CA VAL A 87 -15.30 19.69 3.09
C VAL A 87 -16.12 18.43 2.88
N PRO A 88 -16.21 17.55 3.91
CA PRO A 88 -16.96 16.29 3.78
C PRO A 88 -18.43 16.60 3.53
N SER A 89 -19.02 15.98 2.52
CA SER A 89 -20.45 16.05 2.25
C SER A 89 -21.08 14.68 2.19
N ILE A 90 -22.30 14.55 2.74
CA ILE A 90 -23.07 13.31 2.68
C ILE A 90 -24.27 13.52 1.78
N GLU A 91 -24.40 12.68 0.75
CA GLU A 91 -25.54 12.63 -0.15
C GLU A 91 -26.11 11.21 -0.16
N GLY A 92 -27.27 11.04 0.47
CA GLY A 92 -27.85 9.70 0.69
C GLY A 92 -26.94 8.80 1.52
N ASP A 93 -26.40 7.76 0.91
CA ASP A 93 -25.48 6.79 1.52
C ASP A 93 -23.99 7.10 1.23
N THR A 94 -23.69 8.21 0.56
CA THR A 94 -22.34 8.50 0.02
C THR A 94 -21.69 9.64 0.77
N ILE A 95 -20.45 9.43 1.23
CA ILE A 95 -19.58 10.43 1.84
C ILE A 95 -18.53 10.83 0.80
N TYR A 96 -18.50 12.09 0.40
CA TYR A 96 -17.50 12.67 -0.50
C TYR A 96 -16.40 13.38 0.30
N GLY A 97 -15.17 13.30 -0.18
CA GLY A 97 -14.02 14.00 0.34
C GLY A 97 -12.72 13.24 0.10
N LEU A 98 -11.61 13.95 0.02
CA LEU A 98 -10.29 13.37 -0.23
C LEU A 98 -9.87 12.41 0.90
N GLY A 99 -9.45 11.22 0.51
CA GLY A 99 -9.10 10.16 1.46
C GLY A 99 -10.31 9.54 2.16
N SER A 100 -11.52 9.71 1.62
CA SER A 100 -12.70 8.99 2.12
C SER A 100 -12.63 7.51 1.79
N ASN A 101 -12.19 7.17 0.57
CA ASN A 101 -12.01 5.82 0.06
C ASN A 101 -10.59 5.29 0.32
N ASP A 102 -9.57 6.11 0.06
CA ASP A 102 -8.15 5.76 0.13
C ASP A 102 -7.43 6.52 1.26
N CYS A 103 -7.11 5.89 2.43
CA CYS A 103 -7.81 4.67 2.84
C CYS A 103 -8.63 4.92 4.12
N GLY A 104 -9.28 6.12 4.20
CA GLY A 104 -10.05 6.54 5.38
C GLY A 104 -11.17 5.57 5.76
N GLY A 105 -11.88 5.01 4.77
CA GLY A 105 -12.89 3.98 5.01
C GLY A 105 -12.30 2.75 5.69
N GLY A 106 -11.14 2.28 5.21
CA GLY A 106 -10.40 1.17 5.81
C GLY A 106 -9.94 1.49 7.22
N LEU A 107 -9.35 2.67 7.41
CA LEU A 107 -8.84 3.16 8.68
C LEU A 107 -9.92 3.16 9.77
N VAL A 108 -11.07 3.78 9.50
CA VAL A 108 -12.14 3.85 10.51
C VAL A 108 -12.83 2.50 10.73
N SER A 109 -12.96 1.67 9.68
CA SER A 109 -13.59 0.35 9.78
C SER A 109 -12.75 -0.62 10.60
N LEU A 110 -11.43 -0.67 10.37
CA LEU A 110 -10.49 -1.48 11.15
C LEU A 110 -10.42 -1.01 12.61
N LEU A 111 -10.42 0.32 12.83
CA LEU A 111 -10.44 0.89 14.17
C LEU A 111 -11.70 0.49 14.95
N MET A 112 -12.88 0.53 14.31
CA MET A 112 -14.12 0.09 14.96
C MET A 112 -14.11 -1.42 15.23
N ALA A 113 -13.60 -2.22 14.31
CA ALA A 113 -13.45 -3.66 14.55
C ALA A 113 -12.50 -3.93 15.73
N PHE A 114 -11.34 -3.27 15.78
CA PHE A 114 -10.41 -3.35 16.92
C PHE A 114 -11.11 -2.97 18.23
N ARG A 115 -11.77 -1.79 18.27
CA ARG A 115 -12.51 -1.31 19.46
C ARG A 115 -13.56 -2.30 19.95
N ILE A 116 -14.32 -2.89 19.04
CA ILE A 116 -15.36 -3.87 19.37
C ILE A 116 -14.77 -5.19 19.89
N LEU A 117 -13.65 -5.63 19.32
CA LEU A 117 -13.00 -6.89 19.66
C LEU A 117 -12.22 -6.82 20.97
N THR A 118 -11.72 -5.64 21.33
CA THR A 118 -10.90 -5.43 22.52
C THR A 118 -11.66 -4.82 23.71
N ASP A 119 -12.97 -4.55 23.56
CA ASP A 119 -13.80 -4.02 24.64
C ASP A 119 -13.86 -5.00 25.83
N ASN A 120 -13.70 -4.48 27.04
CA ASN A 120 -13.63 -5.25 28.30
C ASN A 120 -14.83 -6.20 28.44
N GLY A 121 -14.52 -7.49 28.67
CA GLY A 121 -15.50 -8.57 28.86
C GLY A 121 -15.87 -9.34 27.60
N ARG A 122 -15.24 -9.08 26.45
CA ARG A 122 -15.44 -9.86 25.22
C ARG A 122 -14.40 -10.97 25.06
N LYS A 123 -14.79 -12.04 24.35
CA LYS A 123 -13.89 -13.17 24.08
C LYS A 123 -12.72 -12.71 23.21
N GLN A 124 -11.52 -13.23 23.50
CA GLN A 124 -10.34 -13.07 22.66
C GLN A 124 -10.63 -13.38 21.20
N THR A 125 -9.90 -12.74 20.30
CA THR A 125 -9.88 -13.10 18.88
C THR A 125 -9.41 -14.55 18.74
N GLU A 126 -10.25 -15.39 18.15
CA GLU A 126 -9.95 -16.81 17.95
C GLU A 126 -10.33 -17.23 16.51
N ILE A 127 -9.40 -17.90 15.84
CA ILE A 127 -9.58 -18.38 14.46
C ILE A 127 -9.07 -19.82 14.42
N ASP A 128 -9.91 -20.75 13.99
CA ASP A 128 -9.57 -22.20 13.93
C ASP A 128 -9.01 -22.72 15.26
N GLY A 129 -9.56 -22.30 16.41
CA GLY A 129 -9.12 -22.71 17.74
C GLY A 129 -7.82 -22.07 18.23
N ARG A 130 -7.21 -21.16 17.45
CA ARG A 130 -6.03 -20.40 17.86
C ARG A 130 -6.42 -19.01 18.32
N LYS A 131 -5.85 -18.57 19.43
CA LYS A 131 -6.04 -17.22 19.97
C LYS A 131 -5.00 -16.28 19.37
N TYR A 132 -5.41 -15.06 19.11
CA TYR A 132 -4.56 -14.00 18.54
C TYR A 132 -4.62 -12.73 19.36
N ASN A 133 -3.47 -12.09 19.49
CA ASN A 133 -3.40 -10.69 19.88
C ASN A 133 -3.84 -9.80 18.71
N LEU A 134 -4.34 -8.61 19.03
CA LEU A 134 -4.65 -7.59 18.04
C LEU A 134 -3.82 -6.33 18.28
N ILE A 135 -3.28 -5.80 17.20
CA ILE A 135 -2.68 -4.46 17.13
C ILE A 135 -3.41 -3.69 16.03
N TYR A 136 -3.85 -2.48 16.33
CA TYR A 136 -4.30 -1.52 15.32
C TYR A 136 -3.19 -0.51 15.07
N LEU A 137 -2.89 -0.18 13.82
CA LEU A 137 -1.90 0.81 13.42
C LEU A 137 -2.49 1.73 12.35
N ALA A 138 -2.51 3.02 12.65
CA ALA A 138 -2.69 4.08 11.67
C ALA A 138 -1.30 4.59 11.27
N SER A 139 -0.86 4.25 10.06
CA SER A 139 0.46 4.58 9.52
C SER A 139 0.44 5.92 8.79
N ALA A 140 1.57 6.61 8.77
CA ALA A 140 1.80 7.84 8.02
C ALA A 140 2.66 7.57 6.78
N GLU A 141 2.77 8.55 5.88
CA GLU A 141 3.67 8.57 4.70
C GLU A 141 3.52 7.36 3.76
N GLU A 142 2.37 6.68 3.73
CA GLU A 142 2.15 5.52 2.87
C GLU A 142 2.25 5.89 1.40
N GLU A 143 1.54 6.95 0.97
CA GLU A 143 1.39 7.42 -0.42
C GLU A 143 2.73 7.84 -1.08
N VAL A 144 3.76 8.02 -0.27
CA VAL A 144 5.13 8.29 -0.72
C VAL A 144 6.11 7.22 -0.28
N SER A 145 5.61 6.12 0.29
CA SER A 145 6.42 5.06 0.91
C SER A 145 7.53 5.66 1.78
N GLY A 146 7.18 6.60 2.66
CA GLY A 146 8.13 7.41 3.42
C GLY A 146 8.90 6.63 4.48
N GLN A 147 10.00 7.19 4.95
CA GLN A 147 10.85 6.54 5.98
C GLN A 147 10.26 6.69 7.39
N ASN A 148 9.43 7.74 7.62
CA ASN A 148 8.78 7.98 8.90
C ASN A 148 7.37 7.36 8.97
N GLY A 149 6.99 6.54 7.98
CA GLY A 149 5.77 5.76 7.95
C GLY A 149 5.93 4.42 8.67
N ILE A 150 5.29 3.38 8.17
CA ILE A 150 5.25 2.06 8.79
C ILE A 150 6.64 1.49 9.12
N SER A 151 7.66 1.76 8.30
CA SER A 151 9.03 1.28 8.52
C SER A 151 9.64 1.75 9.84
N SER A 152 9.28 2.94 10.33
CA SER A 152 9.77 3.46 11.61
C SER A 152 9.09 2.79 12.80
N VAL A 153 7.85 2.34 12.64
CA VAL A 153 7.02 1.80 13.73
C VAL A 153 7.17 0.30 13.89
N LEU A 154 7.36 -0.46 12.81
CA LEU A 154 7.47 -1.93 12.88
C LEU A 154 8.47 -2.43 13.93
N PRO A 155 9.66 -1.83 14.10
CA PRO A 155 10.60 -2.23 15.15
C PRO A 155 10.14 -1.93 16.60
N LEU A 156 9.13 -1.06 16.77
CA LEU A 156 8.58 -0.67 18.06
C LEU A 156 7.39 -1.54 18.48
N LEU A 157 6.86 -2.34 17.54
CA LEU A 157 5.73 -3.23 17.78
C LEU A 157 6.21 -4.59 18.32
N PRO A 158 5.35 -5.29 19.08
CA PRO A 158 5.57 -6.70 19.36
C PRO A 158 5.64 -7.53 18.06
N PRO A 159 6.19 -8.76 18.09
CA PRO A 159 6.23 -9.64 16.94
C PRO A 159 4.85 -9.81 16.30
N ILE A 160 4.77 -9.67 14.96
CA ILE A 160 3.55 -9.79 14.17
C ILE A 160 3.63 -11.05 13.34
N SER A 161 2.54 -11.83 13.34
CA SER A 161 2.43 -13.08 12.58
C SER A 161 1.76 -12.87 11.23
N VAL A 162 0.82 -11.92 11.12
CA VAL A 162 0.09 -11.60 9.90
C VAL A 162 -0.51 -10.18 9.96
N ALA A 163 -0.66 -9.51 8.81
CA ALA A 163 -1.33 -8.22 8.74
C ALA A 163 -2.55 -8.22 7.80
N ILE A 164 -3.56 -7.45 8.19
CA ILE A 164 -4.69 -7.03 7.34
C ILE A 164 -4.51 -5.53 7.07
N VAL A 165 -4.40 -5.16 5.80
CA VAL A 165 -4.22 -3.77 5.37
C VAL A 165 -5.53 -3.23 4.79
N GLY A 166 -6.00 -2.10 5.31
CA GLY A 166 -7.35 -1.56 5.07
C GLY A 166 -7.54 -0.85 3.73
N GLU A 167 -6.74 -1.19 2.73
CA GLU A 167 -6.83 -0.65 1.36
C GLU A 167 -8.15 -0.98 0.68
N PRO A 168 -8.65 -0.11 -0.24
CA PRO A 168 -9.93 -0.32 -0.92
C PRO A 168 -9.86 -1.52 -1.89
N THR A 169 -10.54 -2.60 -1.52
CA THR A 169 -10.59 -3.87 -2.27
C THR A 169 -12.01 -4.38 -2.49
N SER A 170 -13.02 -3.56 -2.23
CA SER A 170 -14.43 -3.98 -2.19
C SER A 170 -14.64 -5.19 -1.27
N MET A 171 -13.90 -5.24 -0.15
CA MET A 171 -13.88 -6.35 0.80
C MET A 171 -13.58 -7.72 0.17
N GLN A 172 -12.78 -7.76 -0.90
CA GLN A 172 -12.19 -8.99 -1.43
C GLN A 172 -10.72 -9.08 -0.97
N PRO A 173 -10.21 -10.25 -0.55
CA PRO A 173 -8.83 -10.35 -0.10
C PRO A 173 -7.85 -10.26 -1.26
N ALA A 174 -7.03 -9.20 -1.32
CA ALA A 174 -5.88 -9.16 -2.21
C ALA A 174 -4.72 -9.92 -1.53
N VAL A 175 -4.52 -11.16 -1.96
CA VAL A 175 -3.58 -12.10 -1.33
C VAL A 175 -2.14 -11.96 -1.80
N ALA A 176 -1.92 -11.16 -2.81
CA ALA A 176 -0.59 -10.79 -3.31
C ALA A 176 -0.61 -9.37 -3.89
N GLU A 177 0.53 -8.70 -3.81
CA GLU A 177 0.74 -7.33 -4.29
C GLU A 177 2.08 -7.23 -5.02
N LYS A 178 2.12 -6.49 -6.14
CA LYS A 178 3.38 -6.27 -6.88
C LYS A 178 4.34 -5.37 -6.11
N GLY A 179 5.62 -5.76 -6.09
CA GLY A 179 6.70 -4.91 -5.64
C GLY A 179 7.02 -3.81 -6.67
N LEU A 180 7.85 -2.87 -6.25
CA LEU A 180 8.31 -1.76 -7.08
C LEU A 180 9.82 -1.55 -6.94
N MET A 181 10.50 -1.53 -8.07
CA MET A 181 11.88 -1.08 -8.17
C MET A 181 12.03 -0.13 -9.36
N VAL A 182 12.63 1.03 -9.13
CA VAL A 182 12.97 1.97 -10.21
C VAL A 182 14.46 1.89 -10.47
N ILE A 183 14.85 1.69 -11.73
CA ILE A 183 16.24 1.58 -12.16
C ILE A 183 16.59 2.75 -13.07
N ASP A 184 17.63 3.48 -12.70
CA ASP A 184 18.31 4.45 -13.56
C ASP A 184 19.32 3.71 -14.41
N MET A 185 19.28 3.94 -15.73
CA MET A 185 20.14 3.29 -16.73
C MET A 185 20.88 4.33 -17.53
N LYS A 186 22.18 4.09 -17.83
CA LYS A 186 23.04 5.03 -18.54
C LYS A 186 23.97 4.31 -19.49
N ALA A 187 23.80 4.56 -20.78
CA ALA A 187 24.74 4.16 -21.82
C ALA A 187 25.78 5.27 -22.05
N LEU A 188 27.04 4.90 -22.13
CA LEU A 188 28.16 5.80 -22.38
C LEU A 188 28.71 5.58 -23.79
N GLY A 189 28.90 6.65 -24.54
CA GLY A 189 29.45 6.68 -25.84
C GLY A 189 30.65 7.64 -25.92
N LYS A 190 30.89 8.16 -27.10
CA LYS A 190 31.96 9.17 -27.38
C LYS A 190 31.41 10.17 -28.40
N SER A 191 31.44 11.46 -28.06
CA SER A 191 31.04 12.51 -29.00
C SER A 191 31.91 12.51 -30.27
N GLY A 192 31.27 12.89 -31.38
CA GLY A 192 31.93 13.04 -32.67
C GLY A 192 31.06 13.81 -33.66
N HIS A 193 31.62 14.20 -34.81
CA HIS A 193 30.84 14.87 -35.85
C HIS A 193 30.05 13.84 -36.66
N ALA A 194 28.72 13.93 -36.66
CA ALA A 194 27.84 12.94 -37.29
C ALA A 194 28.18 12.70 -38.79
N ALA A 195 28.55 13.75 -39.55
CA ALA A 195 28.90 13.64 -40.96
C ALA A 195 30.25 12.94 -41.21
N ARG A 196 31.09 12.73 -40.20
CA ARG A 196 32.43 12.08 -40.35
C ARG A 196 32.39 10.62 -39.90
N GLY A 197 31.30 10.13 -39.37
CA GLY A 197 31.24 8.77 -38.80
C GLY A 197 32.15 8.57 -37.58
N GLU A 198 32.51 9.64 -36.89
CA GLU A 198 33.39 9.63 -35.69
C GLU A 198 32.53 9.45 -34.43
N GLY A 199 33.16 8.90 -33.38
CA GLY A 199 32.52 8.73 -32.07
C GLY A 199 31.89 7.35 -31.89
N ILE A 200 31.23 7.20 -30.71
CA ILE A 200 30.43 6.01 -30.34
C ILE A 200 29.07 6.53 -29.90
N ASN A 201 28.04 6.13 -30.60
CA ASN A 201 26.69 6.63 -30.35
C ASN A 201 26.03 5.92 -29.16
N ALA A 202 25.86 6.64 -28.06
CA ALA A 202 25.23 6.12 -26.84
C ALA A 202 23.76 5.71 -27.06
N ILE A 203 23.05 6.32 -28.04
CA ILE A 203 21.68 5.92 -28.39
C ILE A 203 21.67 4.48 -28.93
N TYR A 204 22.61 4.12 -29.79
CA TYR A 204 22.66 2.77 -30.37
C TYR A 204 22.97 1.71 -29.31
N GLN A 205 23.89 2.00 -28.38
CA GLN A 205 24.15 1.11 -27.26
C GLN A 205 22.90 0.93 -26.38
N MET A 206 22.21 2.02 -26.06
CA MET A 206 20.96 1.96 -25.28
C MET A 206 19.89 1.16 -26.01
N LEU A 207 19.75 1.28 -27.34
CA LEU A 207 18.73 0.55 -28.12
C LEU A 207 18.90 -0.98 -28.01
N ASP A 208 20.12 -1.49 -27.97
CA ASP A 208 20.38 -2.93 -27.82
C ASP A 208 19.87 -3.40 -26.46
N ASP A 209 20.21 -2.68 -25.39
CA ASP A 209 19.76 -2.97 -24.03
C ASP A 209 18.24 -2.87 -23.88
N LEU A 210 17.63 -1.81 -24.41
CA LEU A 210 16.16 -1.63 -24.39
C LEU A 210 15.44 -2.71 -25.21
N THR A 211 16.06 -3.20 -26.29
CA THR A 211 15.51 -4.31 -27.07
C THR A 211 15.49 -5.58 -26.24
N TRP A 212 16.55 -5.85 -25.48
CA TRP A 212 16.57 -6.97 -24.56
C TRP A 212 15.49 -6.81 -23.48
N ILE A 213 15.39 -5.65 -22.78
CA ILE A 213 14.39 -5.38 -21.74
C ILE A 213 12.98 -5.62 -22.27
N ARG A 214 12.65 -5.11 -23.47
CA ARG A 214 11.34 -5.26 -24.08
C ARG A 214 10.98 -6.72 -24.39
N ASN A 215 11.96 -7.52 -24.75
CA ASN A 215 11.75 -8.89 -25.24
C ASN A 215 11.93 -9.93 -24.13
N TYR A 216 12.58 -9.59 -23.02
CA TYR A 216 12.80 -10.53 -21.94
C TYR A 216 11.48 -10.99 -21.30
N ARG A 217 11.40 -12.26 -20.95
CA ARG A 217 10.24 -12.87 -20.28
C ARG A 217 10.72 -13.62 -19.06
N PHE A 218 10.18 -13.23 -17.90
CA PHE A 218 10.46 -13.89 -16.63
C PHE A 218 9.84 -15.29 -16.60
N GLU A 219 10.58 -16.27 -16.14
CA GLU A 219 10.15 -17.68 -16.10
C GLU A 219 9.11 -17.96 -15.02
N LYS A 220 9.31 -17.36 -13.80
CA LYS A 220 8.40 -17.56 -12.68
C LYS A 220 7.19 -16.63 -12.83
N VAL A 221 6.03 -17.23 -13.05
CA VAL A 221 4.75 -16.52 -13.24
C VAL A 221 3.86 -16.78 -12.04
N SER A 222 3.46 -15.72 -11.34
CA SER A 222 2.55 -15.78 -10.22
C SER A 222 1.14 -16.14 -10.65
N GLU A 223 0.45 -16.96 -9.85
CA GLU A 223 -0.97 -17.28 -10.04
C GLU A 223 -1.84 -16.01 -9.97
N PHE A 224 -1.54 -15.10 -9.04
CA PHE A 224 -2.34 -13.90 -8.79
C PHE A 224 -1.83 -12.64 -9.49
N LEU A 225 -0.51 -12.48 -9.62
CA LEU A 225 0.11 -11.25 -10.12
C LEU A 225 0.60 -11.36 -11.58
N GLY A 226 0.60 -12.58 -12.12
CA GLY A 226 1.20 -12.82 -13.43
C GLY A 226 2.73 -12.68 -13.42
N PRO A 227 3.36 -12.39 -14.56
CA PRO A 227 4.81 -12.24 -14.65
C PRO A 227 5.30 -10.93 -14.01
N THR A 228 6.56 -10.92 -13.57
CA THR A 228 7.31 -9.69 -13.33
C THR A 228 7.37 -8.86 -14.61
N GLN A 229 7.25 -7.55 -14.49
CA GLN A 229 7.17 -6.62 -15.63
C GLN A 229 8.27 -5.57 -15.55
N MET A 230 8.81 -5.21 -16.70
CA MET A 230 9.74 -4.10 -16.89
C MET A 230 9.19 -3.15 -17.94
N GLN A 231 9.11 -1.86 -17.61
CA GLN A 231 8.68 -0.82 -18.54
C GLN A 231 9.69 0.32 -18.57
N VAL A 232 10.17 0.64 -19.77
CA VAL A 232 10.97 1.86 -19.95
C VAL A 232 10.02 3.05 -20.02
N THR A 233 10.12 3.95 -19.06
CA THR A 233 9.17 5.06 -18.88
C THR A 233 9.76 6.42 -19.27
N VAL A 234 11.10 6.55 -19.27
CA VAL A 234 11.81 7.77 -19.66
C VAL A 234 13.04 7.38 -20.47
N ILE A 235 13.33 8.15 -21.52
CA ILE A 235 14.58 8.10 -22.27
C ILE A 235 14.99 9.50 -22.70
N ASN A 236 16.29 9.83 -22.53
CA ASN A 236 16.87 11.12 -22.92
C ASN A 236 18.24 10.94 -23.56
N ALA A 237 18.49 11.56 -24.68
CA ALA A 237 19.80 11.59 -25.34
C ALA A 237 19.92 12.73 -26.35
N GLY A 238 21.17 13.15 -26.63
CA GLY A 238 21.51 14.10 -27.67
C GLY A 238 21.13 15.56 -27.36
N THR A 239 21.80 16.48 -28.02
CA THR A 239 21.57 17.93 -27.86
C THR A 239 21.47 18.65 -29.20
N GLN A 240 22.15 18.14 -30.25
CA GLN A 240 22.21 18.74 -31.57
C GLN A 240 22.23 17.66 -32.66
N HIS A 241 21.62 17.96 -33.82
CA HIS A 241 21.46 16.99 -34.92
C HIS A 241 22.79 16.53 -35.58
N ASN A 242 23.85 17.30 -35.44
CA ASN A 242 25.17 17.05 -36.05
C ASN A 242 26.23 16.54 -35.07
N VAL A 243 25.86 16.24 -33.81
CA VAL A 243 26.73 15.71 -32.77
C VAL A 243 26.31 14.30 -32.39
N VAL A 244 27.22 13.34 -32.48
CA VAL A 244 27.00 11.97 -31.97
C VAL A 244 26.85 12.01 -30.44
N PRO A 245 25.75 11.53 -29.86
CA PRO A 245 25.55 11.56 -28.42
C PRO A 245 26.54 10.66 -27.67
N ASP A 246 27.16 11.19 -26.64
CA ASP A 246 28.08 10.46 -25.75
C ASP A 246 27.41 9.92 -24.50
N VAL A 247 26.14 10.30 -24.25
CA VAL A 247 25.32 9.78 -23.14
C VAL A 247 23.90 9.55 -23.62
N CYS A 248 23.32 8.42 -23.22
CA CYS A 248 21.89 8.14 -23.28
C CYS A 248 21.44 7.62 -21.90
N SER A 249 20.38 8.18 -21.34
CA SER A 249 19.81 7.75 -20.06
C SER A 249 18.40 7.25 -20.23
N ALA A 250 18.03 6.24 -19.44
CA ALA A 250 16.67 5.71 -19.38
C ALA A 250 16.26 5.43 -17.93
N ILE A 251 14.94 5.38 -17.69
CA ILE A 251 14.35 4.96 -16.42
C ILE A 251 13.46 3.76 -16.70
N ILE A 252 13.63 2.73 -15.88
CA ILE A 252 12.87 1.49 -15.95
C ILE A 252 12.03 1.36 -14.68
N ASP A 253 10.69 1.26 -14.83
CA ASP A 253 9.76 0.82 -13.79
C ASP A 253 9.72 -0.72 -13.81
N VAL A 254 10.05 -1.34 -12.69
CA VAL A 254 10.05 -2.80 -12.52
C VAL A 254 9.00 -3.17 -11.49
N ARG A 255 8.07 -4.07 -11.86
CA ARG A 255 7.01 -4.59 -10.99
C ARG A 255 7.25 -6.07 -10.77
N THR A 256 7.84 -6.41 -9.62
CA THR A 256 8.13 -7.80 -9.24
C THR A 256 6.88 -8.50 -8.75
N ASN A 257 6.82 -9.81 -8.92
CA ASN A 257 5.86 -10.67 -8.24
C ASN A 257 6.53 -11.34 -7.02
N GLU A 258 5.76 -12.08 -6.21
CA GLU A 258 6.22 -12.72 -4.98
C GLU A 258 7.23 -13.86 -5.18
N LEU A 259 7.50 -14.25 -6.43
CA LEU A 259 8.43 -15.31 -6.77
C LEU A 259 9.86 -14.80 -7.06
N TYR A 260 10.05 -13.48 -7.07
CA TYR A 260 11.33 -12.81 -7.26
C TYR A 260 11.53 -11.72 -6.24
N THR A 261 12.73 -11.62 -5.69
CA THR A 261 13.14 -10.42 -4.95
C THR A 261 13.53 -9.30 -5.93
N ASN A 262 13.48 -8.06 -5.46
CA ASN A 262 13.94 -6.91 -6.26
C ASN A 262 15.43 -7.06 -6.62
N GLU A 263 16.24 -7.58 -5.68
CA GLU A 263 17.66 -7.83 -5.85
C GLU A 263 17.94 -8.87 -6.94
N GLU A 264 17.20 -10.00 -6.95
CA GLU A 264 17.35 -11.03 -7.99
C GLU A 264 17.05 -10.47 -9.38
N VAL A 265 16.00 -9.67 -9.51
CA VAL A 265 15.62 -9.03 -10.78
C VAL A 265 16.66 -7.98 -11.21
N PHE A 266 17.16 -7.18 -10.27
CA PHE A 266 18.20 -6.21 -10.55
C PHE A 266 19.49 -6.88 -11.07
N GLU A 267 19.96 -7.93 -10.40
CA GLU A 267 21.16 -8.67 -10.81
C GLU A 267 20.97 -9.33 -12.19
N LEU A 268 19.77 -9.84 -12.46
CA LEU A 268 19.43 -10.38 -13.77
C LEU A 268 19.56 -9.30 -14.85
N ILE A 269 19.00 -8.10 -14.64
CA ILE A 269 19.11 -6.98 -15.59
C ILE A 269 20.57 -6.58 -15.74
N ARG A 270 21.32 -6.37 -14.66
CA ARG A 270 22.71 -5.95 -14.64
C ARG A 270 23.62 -6.89 -15.44
N ASN A 271 23.34 -8.19 -15.40
CA ASN A 271 24.16 -9.20 -16.10
C ASN A 271 23.86 -9.32 -17.60
N HIS A 272 22.78 -8.69 -18.10
CA HIS A 272 22.37 -8.79 -19.49
C HIS A 272 22.51 -7.50 -20.29
N VAL A 273 22.61 -6.35 -19.62
CA VAL A 273 22.77 -5.06 -20.28
C VAL A 273 24.22 -4.59 -20.26
N GLN A 274 24.61 -3.77 -21.24
CA GLN A 274 25.92 -3.17 -21.32
C GLN A 274 25.99 -1.81 -20.62
N SER A 275 24.85 -1.14 -20.49
CA SER A 275 24.71 0.15 -19.82
C SER A 275 24.94 0.02 -18.31
N GLU A 276 25.43 1.10 -17.69
CA GLU A 276 25.44 1.23 -16.25
C GLU A 276 24.01 1.25 -15.70
N VAL A 277 23.73 0.44 -14.69
CA VAL A 277 22.42 0.38 -14.04
C VAL A 277 22.55 0.64 -12.55
N LYS A 278 21.57 1.37 -11.99
CA LYS A 278 21.49 1.66 -10.55
C LYS A 278 20.04 1.59 -10.10
N ALA A 279 19.74 0.69 -9.19
CA ALA A 279 18.44 0.70 -8.50
C ALA A 279 18.39 1.87 -7.52
N ARG A 280 17.27 2.62 -7.52
CA ARG A 280 17.04 3.70 -6.55
C ARG A 280 16.80 3.15 -5.14
N SER A 281 16.12 2.01 -5.04
CA SER A 281 15.83 1.32 -3.79
C SER A 281 15.39 -0.12 -4.07
N PHE A 282 15.66 -1.03 -3.14
CA PHE A 282 15.15 -2.41 -3.17
C PHE A 282 14.03 -2.65 -2.17
N ARG A 283 13.72 -1.71 -1.29
CA ARG A 283 12.90 -1.88 -0.08
C ARG A 283 11.41 -2.17 -0.32
N LEU A 284 10.87 -1.88 -1.51
CA LEU A 284 9.46 -2.07 -1.82
C LEU A 284 9.25 -3.44 -2.46
N HIS A 285 9.15 -4.47 -1.60
CA HIS A 285 9.03 -5.85 -2.04
C HIS A 285 7.60 -6.19 -2.48
N SER A 286 7.47 -7.25 -3.29
CA SER A 286 6.18 -7.90 -3.48
C SER A 286 5.77 -8.58 -2.17
N SER A 287 4.49 -8.50 -1.81
CA SER A 287 3.94 -9.17 -0.63
C SER A 287 3.00 -10.29 -1.02
N CYS A 288 2.84 -11.28 -0.16
CA CYS A 288 1.85 -12.34 -0.34
C CYS A 288 1.45 -13.02 0.97
N ILE A 289 0.32 -13.71 0.93
CA ILE A 289 -0.13 -14.65 1.95
C ILE A 289 -0.60 -15.94 1.28
N ASP A 290 -0.27 -17.07 1.87
CA ASP A 290 -0.74 -18.36 1.36
C ASP A 290 -2.26 -18.47 1.44
N THR A 291 -2.90 -18.95 0.37
CA THR A 291 -4.36 -19.11 0.32
C THR A 291 -4.90 -20.19 1.24
N SER A 292 -4.03 -21.03 1.82
CA SER A 292 -4.34 -21.99 2.88
C SER A 292 -4.32 -21.37 4.28
N HIS A 293 -3.85 -20.12 4.42
CA HIS A 293 -3.83 -19.43 5.72
C HIS A 293 -5.24 -19.35 6.32
N PRO A 294 -5.43 -19.57 7.64
CA PRO A 294 -6.76 -19.62 8.27
C PRO A 294 -7.65 -18.42 7.96
N LEU A 295 -7.10 -17.21 7.96
CA LEU A 295 -7.84 -15.99 7.60
C LEU A 295 -8.37 -16.03 6.17
N ILE A 296 -7.57 -16.50 5.21
CA ILE A 296 -7.97 -16.55 3.80
C ILE A 296 -8.98 -17.67 3.57
N ARG A 297 -8.82 -18.82 4.23
CA ARG A 297 -9.83 -19.91 4.18
C ARG A 297 -11.18 -19.41 4.69
N LYS A 298 -11.20 -18.75 5.85
CA LYS A 298 -12.43 -18.19 6.43
C LYS A 298 -13.08 -17.15 5.52
N LEU A 299 -12.30 -16.28 4.88
CA LEU A 299 -12.82 -15.35 3.88
C LEU A 299 -13.44 -16.06 2.66
N LYS A 300 -12.81 -17.15 2.17
CA LYS A 300 -13.39 -17.98 1.09
C LYS A 300 -14.73 -18.61 1.52
N GLU A 301 -14.82 -19.12 2.76
CA GLU A 301 -16.07 -19.65 3.34
C GLU A 301 -17.16 -18.55 3.45
N MET A 302 -16.77 -17.30 3.69
CA MET A 302 -17.66 -16.13 3.66
C MET A 302 -18.02 -15.70 2.22
N GLY A 303 -17.59 -16.44 1.18
CA GLY A 303 -17.88 -16.15 -0.23
C GLY A 303 -16.97 -15.09 -0.84
N LYS A 304 -15.87 -14.70 -0.18
CA LYS A 304 -14.90 -13.74 -0.72
C LYS A 304 -13.96 -14.44 -1.71
N LYS A 305 -13.51 -13.68 -2.72
CA LYS A 305 -12.67 -14.21 -3.80
C LYS A 305 -11.27 -13.61 -3.72
N PRO A 306 -10.23 -14.41 -3.45
CA PRO A 306 -8.85 -13.95 -3.48
C PRO A 306 -8.44 -13.44 -4.87
N PHE A 307 -7.62 -12.37 -4.89
CA PHE A 307 -7.07 -11.81 -6.12
C PHE A 307 -5.67 -11.20 -5.87
N GLY A 308 -4.98 -10.82 -6.94
CA GLY A 308 -3.71 -10.11 -6.90
C GLY A 308 -3.87 -8.62 -7.14
N SER A 309 -3.31 -7.78 -6.30
CA SER A 309 -3.34 -6.32 -6.43
C SER A 309 -2.16 -5.83 -7.29
N PRO A 310 -2.39 -5.00 -8.32
CA PRO A 310 -1.30 -4.37 -9.06
C PRO A 310 -0.71 -3.14 -8.35
N THR A 311 -1.42 -2.59 -7.36
CA THR A 311 -1.03 -1.39 -6.62
C THR A 311 -0.21 -1.75 -5.39
N LEU A 312 0.74 -0.86 -5.04
CA LEU A 312 1.59 -0.98 -3.86
C LEU A 312 0.87 -0.43 -2.63
N SER A 313 1.27 -0.91 -1.45
CA SER A 313 0.82 -0.39 -0.14
C SER A 313 1.89 -0.58 0.92
N ASP A 314 1.57 -0.28 2.17
CA ASP A 314 2.43 -0.57 3.33
C ASP A 314 2.89 -2.03 3.43
N GLN A 315 2.17 -2.97 2.79
CA GLN A 315 2.57 -4.37 2.71
C GLN A 315 3.97 -4.58 2.12
N ALA A 316 4.38 -3.73 1.18
CA ALA A 316 5.70 -3.79 0.55
C ALA A 316 6.86 -3.63 1.54
N LEU A 317 6.57 -3.13 2.74
CA LEU A 317 7.53 -2.87 3.82
C LEU A 317 7.39 -3.85 5.00
N MET A 318 6.42 -4.77 4.93
CA MET A 318 6.17 -5.78 5.98
C MET A 318 6.96 -7.06 5.72
N PRO A 319 7.78 -7.54 6.68
CA PRO A 319 8.56 -8.76 6.53
C PRO A 319 7.79 -10.05 6.89
N PHE A 320 6.48 -9.98 7.01
CA PHE A 320 5.59 -11.07 7.41
C PHE A 320 4.38 -11.17 6.46
N PRO A 321 3.66 -12.31 6.43
CA PRO A 321 2.49 -12.48 5.58
C PRO A 321 1.45 -11.38 5.79
N SER A 322 0.91 -10.85 4.69
CA SER A 322 -0.08 -9.78 4.74
C SER A 322 -1.02 -9.84 3.53
N PHE A 323 -2.20 -9.26 3.66
CA PHE A 323 -3.15 -9.10 2.56
C PHE A 323 -3.97 -7.84 2.74
N LYS A 324 -4.44 -7.27 1.62
CA LYS A 324 -5.37 -6.14 1.65
C LYS A 324 -6.80 -6.64 1.81
N LEU A 325 -7.55 -5.94 2.63
CA LEU A 325 -8.99 -6.15 2.78
C LEU A 325 -9.61 -4.86 3.34
N GLY A 326 -10.31 -4.11 2.53
CA GLY A 326 -10.94 -2.88 2.98
C GLY A 326 -12.16 -2.49 2.14
N PRO A 327 -13.02 -1.60 2.69
CA PRO A 327 -14.17 -1.07 1.99
C PRO A 327 -13.74 -0.13 0.86
N GLY A 328 -14.68 0.16 -0.02
CA GLY A 328 -14.44 1.03 -1.16
C GLY A 328 -13.81 0.30 -2.35
N ASP A 329 -13.55 1.03 -3.41
CA ASP A 329 -13.05 0.52 -4.68
C ASP A 329 -11.79 1.28 -5.09
N SER A 330 -10.73 0.55 -5.43
CA SER A 330 -9.45 1.10 -5.86
C SER A 330 -9.57 2.05 -7.08
N CYS A 331 -10.60 1.90 -7.91
CA CYS A 331 -10.86 2.80 -9.03
C CYS A 331 -11.26 4.23 -8.61
N ARG A 332 -11.63 4.43 -7.34
CA ARG A 332 -11.98 5.76 -6.78
C ARG A 332 -10.77 6.47 -6.19
N SER A 333 -9.66 5.76 -5.96
CA SER A 333 -8.44 6.31 -5.39
C SER A 333 -7.78 7.31 -6.37
N HIS A 334 -7.17 8.35 -5.83
CA HIS A 334 -6.41 9.37 -6.59
C HIS A 334 -7.24 10.09 -7.67
N SER A 335 -8.57 10.07 -7.55
CA SER A 335 -9.50 10.69 -8.51
C SER A 335 -10.22 11.89 -7.91
N ALA A 336 -10.77 12.76 -8.78
CA ALA A 336 -11.63 13.85 -8.34
C ALA A 336 -12.95 13.31 -7.75
N ASP A 337 -13.51 14.07 -6.79
CA ASP A 337 -14.78 13.75 -6.13
C ASP A 337 -14.80 12.34 -5.51
N GLU A 338 -13.66 11.95 -4.96
CA GLU A 338 -13.49 10.69 -4.24
C GLU A 338 -14.60 10.48 -3.20
N PHE A 339 -15.10 9.25 -3.09
CA PHE A 339 -16.20 8.93 -2.20
C PHE A 339 -16.14 7.51 -1.67
N ILE A 340 -16.83 7.29 -0.53
CA ILE A 340 -17.16 5.98 0.01
C ILE A 340 -18.62 5.93 0.42
N LYS A 341 -19.24 4.74 0.43
CA LYS A 341 -20.59 4.56 0.95
C LYS A 341 -20.58 4.21 2.43
N ILE A 342 -21.53 4.76 3.18
CA ILE A 342 -21.71 4.40 4.61
C ILE A 342 -21.96 2.91 4.77
N LYS A 343 -22.72 2.32 3.84
CA LYS A 343 -22.96 0.88 3.79
C LYS A 343 -21.70 0.06 3.61
N GLU A 344 -20.72 0.53 2.80
CA GLU A 344 -19.43 -0.13 2.62
C GLU A 344 -18.64 -0.16 3.94
N ILE A 345 -18.64 0.93 4.70
CA ILE A 345 -18.01 1.01 6.04
C ILE A 345 -18.68 0.03 7.01
N GLN A 346 -20.04 0.00 7.03
CA GLN A 346 -20.79 -0.92 7.87
C GLN A 346 -20.45 -2.38 7.53
N ASP A 347 -20.51 -2.74 6.24
CA ASP A 347 -20.25 -4.10 5.76
C ASP A 347 -18.81 -4.53 6.05
N ALA A 348 -17.85 -3.59 6.01
CA ALA A 348 -16.48 -3.84 6.38
C ALA A 348 -16.34 -4.17 7.86
N ILE A 349 -16.93 -3.38 8.76
CA ILE A 349 -16.93 -3.66 10.20
C ILE A 349 -17.52 -5.05 10.47
N GLU A 350 -18.67 -5.38 9.86
CA GLU A 350 -19.31 -6.70 10.00
C GLU A 350 -18.40 -7.82 9.49
N THR A 351 -17.74 -7.61 8.34
CA THR A 351 -16.84 -8.60 7.75
C THR A 351 -15.64 -8.85 8.65
N TYR A 352 -14.99 -7.79 9.17
CA TYR A 352 -13.87 -7.94 10.10
C TYR A 352 -14.28 -8.65 11.40
N LEU A 353 -15.46 -8.33 11.95
CA LEU A 353 -15.96 -9.00 13.13
C LEU A 353 -16.23 -10.48 12.89
N ASN A 354 -16.82 -10.83 11.73
CA ASN A 354 -17.06 -12.22 11.36
C ASN A 354 -15.76 -12.97 11.07
N LEU A 355 -14.75 -12.29 10.50
CA LEU A 355 -13.44 -12.87 10.23
C LEU A 355 -12.66 -13.16 11.52
N LEU A 356 -12.68 -12.23 12.47
CA LEU A 356 -11.83 -12.23 13.67
C LEU A 356 -12.53 -12.79 14.93
N ARG A 357 -13.75 -13.30 14.80
CA ARG A 357 -14.47 -14.02 15.85
C ARG A 357 -14.68 -15.47 15.47
N SER A 358 -14.61 -16.35 16.47
CA SER A 358 -15.07 -17.75 16.38
C SER A 358 -16.59 -17.83 16.35
#